data_2c9de01a1072dc27786babb8f8c438f1
#
_entry.id   2c9de01a1072dc27786babb8f8c438f1
#
_cell.length_a   1.000
_cell.length_b   1.000
_cell.length_c   1.000
_cell.angle_alpha   90.00
_cell.angle_beta   90.00
_cell.angle_gamma   90.00
#
_symmetry.space_group_name_H-M   'P 1'
#
loop_
_entity.id
_entity.type
_entity.pdbx_description
1 polymer ?
#
loop_
_entity_poly.entity_id
_entity_poly.type
_entity_poly.pdbx_seq_one_letter_code
_entity_poly.pdbx_strand_id
1 'polypeptide(L)'
;MIKKSTLLAVFGLALTAMTGAGWAQSGNPVRIVDVAELSGSGATTGVNWKNGADLAVKEINAAGGILGRPVQLEHYDNQSNPSVSRGLMQKALDGKPDIILGPVSSGAVKSSQGIAQEAMVPEFIGAEAADLSEQGNPYLFRTSFGQQASMPKVARYLRDDLKAKKVAVIWINNEFGRGGRDAFVKSAKADGLEIAIDISSEVGQADFAADVSRIRGSGADTVFAYLIEDESARFLLEAKRQALTLPIIGETTLLGQKVIDLAGAAANGVRGHVGLTADAPVAAVAAFRQRFMDAYKYAPDHNCIKGYIAVQTVKAVAERIKTLDGEKFAKALHGMTITPQEAPGILLTTTWNDKGDIDRDSFLVEVNDGKQKVTKVLPRLGK
;
A
#
# COMPACT_ATOMS: atom_id res chain seq x y z
N MET A 1 -84.18 -18.93 -32.94
CA MET A 1 -82.87 -19.22 -33.55
C MET A 1 -81.98 -17.98 -33.37
N ILE A 2 -81.17 -17.99 -32.35
CA ILE A 2 -80.30 -16.84 -31.99
C ILE A 2 -78.85 -17.28 -32.14
N LYS A 3 -78.12 -16.68 -33.07
CA LYS A 3 -76.68 -16.91 -33.27
C LYS A 3 -75.89 -16.11 -32.22
N LYS A 4 -75.09 -16.83 -31.42
CA LYS A 4 -74.14 -16.21 -30.51
C LYS A 4 -72.80 -16.05 -31.26
N SER A 5 -72.35 -14.79 -31.40
CA SER A 5 -71.03 -14.43 -31.93
C SER A 5 -70.04 -14.34 -30.75
N THR A 6 -68.99 -15.13 -30.78
CA THR A 6 -67.94 -15.12 -29.78
C THR A 6 -66.81 -14.16 -30.23
N LEU A 7 -66.57 -13.11 -29.44
CA LEU A 7 -65.50 -12.13 -29.67
C LEU A 7 -64.21 -12.66 -28.99
N LEU A 8 -63.17 -13.03 -29.76
CA LEU A 8 -61.84 -13.34 -29.24
C LEU A 8 -61.07 -12.04 -29.06
N ALA A 9 -60.78 -11.71 -27.82
CA ALA A 9 -59.83 -10.63 -27.48
C ALA A 9 -58.41 -11.19 -27.47
N VAL A 10 -57.58 -10.75 -28.42
CA VAL A 10 -56.14 -11.03 -28.45
C VAL A 10 -55.41 -10.02 -27.57
N PHE A 11 -54.95 -10.47 -26.42
CA PHE A 11 -54.04 -9.66 -25.55
C PHE A 11 -52.61 -9.81 -26.09
N GLY A 12 -52.14 -8.77 -26.78
CA GLY A 12 -50.73 -8.65 -27.20
C GLY A 12 -49.87 -8.28 -26.02
N LEU A 13 -49.03 -9.23 -25.57
CA LEU A 13 -47.96 -8.96 -24.58
C LEU A 13 -46.81 -8.23 -25.27
N ALA A 14 -46.68 -6.92 -25.05
CA ALA A 14 -45.55 -6.16 -25.48
C ALA A 14 -44.36 -6.44 -24.52
N LEU A 15 -43.42 -7.31 -24.95
CA LEU A 15 -42.16 -7.57 -24.30
C LEU A 15 -41.25 -6.35 -24.56
N THR A 16 -41.19 -5.38 -23.63
CA THR A 16 -40.19 -4.32 -23.66
C THR A 16 -38.82 -4.94 -23.28
N ALA A 17 -38.01 -5.29 -24.29
CA ALA A 17 -36.62 -5.57 -24.09
C ALA A 17 -35.91 -4.31 -23.59
N MET A 18 -35.64 -4.23 -22.29
CA MET A 18 -34.65 -3.29 -21.77
C MET A 18 -33.27 -3.72 -22.28
N THR A 19 -32.89 -3.20 -23.43
CA THR A 19 -31.49 -3.22 -23.86
C THR A 19 -30.72 -2.31 -22.91
N GLY A 20 -30.03 -2.90 -21.94
CA GLY A 20 -29.04 -2.21 -21.16
C GLY A 20 -28.06 -1.55 -22.15
N ALA A 21 -28.08 -0.24 -22.22
CA ALA A 21 -27.10 0.54 -22.97
C ALA A 21 -25.73 0.26 -22.31
N GLY A 22 -25.04 -0.73 -22.76
CA GLY A 22 -23.62 -0.90 -22.50
C GLY A 22 -22.94 0.37 -22.98
N TRP A 23 -22.34 1.11 -22.09
CA TRP A 23 -21.51 2.25 -22.46
C TRP A 23 -20.40 1.73 -23.35
N ALA A 24 -20.48 2.00 -24.66
CA ALA A 24 -19.43 1.65 -25.58
C ALA A 24 -18.20 2.51 -25.24
N GLN A 25 -17.18 1.90 -24.64
CA GLN A 25 -15.90 2.53 -24.43
C GLN A 25 -15.31 2.84 -25.82
N SER A 26 -15.03 4.10 -26.08
CA SER A 26 -14.52 4.56 -27.37
C SER A 26 -13.13 5.19 -27.19
N GLY A 27 -12.24 4.95 -28.15
CA GLY A 27 -10.89 5.51 -28.18
C GLY A 27 -9.80 4.51 -27.81
N ASN A 28 -8.54 4.96 -27.96
CA ASN A 28 -7.38 4.16 -27.55
C ASN A 28 -7.40 3.92 -26.03
N PRO A 29 -7.06 2.73 -25.55
CA PRO A 29 -7.06 2.44 -24.12
C PRO A 29 -6.14 3.38 -23.35
N VAL A 30 -6.48 3.63 -22.08
CA VAL A 30 -5.53 4.21 -21.11
C VAL A 30 -4.53 3.12 -20.78
N ARG A 31 -3.27 3.36 -21.06
CA ARG A 31 -2.19 2.38 -20.90
C ARG A 31 -1.48 2.60 -19.57
N ILE A 32 -1.57 1.62 -18.70
CA ILE A 32 -0.87 1.58 -17.42
C ILE A 32 0.10 0.40 -17.46
N VAL A 33 1.35 0.63 -17.09
CA VAL A 33 2.34 -0.45 -16.93
C VAL A 33 2.76 -0.49 -15.47
N ASP A 34 2.69 -1.69 -14.89
CA ASP A 34 3.09 -1.97 -13.53
C ASP A 34 4.41 -2.77 -13.52
N VAL A 35 5.42 -2.21 -12.88
CA VAL A 35 6.72 -2.88 -12.67
C VAL A 35 6.80 -3.26 -11.19
N ALA A 36 6.54 -4.53 -10.87
CA ALA A 36 6.41 -4.97 -9.49
C ALA A 36 7.21 -6.25 -9.18
N GLU A 37 7.37 -6.53 -7.90
CA GLU A 37 8.05 -7.70 -7.35
C GLU A 37 7.13 -8.92 -7.41
N LEU A 38 6.90 -9.51 -8.60
CA LEU A 38 5.98 -10.65 -8.74
C LEU A 38 6.63 -11.99 -8.42
N SER A 39 7.97 -12.03 -8.32
CA SER A 39 8.76 -13.17 -7.85
C SER A 39 9.92 -12.72 -6.97
N GLY A 40 10.65 -13.67 -6.36
CA GLY A 40 11.75 -13.38 -5.45
C GLY A 40 11.29 -13.03 -4.02
N SER A 41 12.15 -12.35 -3.24
CA SER A 41 11.93 -12.07 -1.82
C SER A 41 10.78 -11.10 -1.53
N GLY A 42 10.40 -10.26 -2.48
CA GLY A 42 9.28 -9.31 -2.36
C GLY A 42 7.97 -9.82 -3.00
N ALA A 43 7.89 -11.09 -3.42
CA ALA A 43 6.76 -11.61 -4.17
C ALA A 43 5.40 -11.43 -3.47
N THR A 44 5.33 -11.63 -2.16
CA THR A 44 4.11 -11.42 -1.38
C THR A 44 3.62 -9.98 -1.50
N THR A 45 4.53 -9.02 -1.32
CA THR A 45 4.25 -7.58 -1.42
C THR A 45 3.77 -7.20 -2.83
N GLY A 46 4.51 -7.61 -3.86
CA GLY A 46 4.21 -7.26 -5.25
C GLY A 46 2.95 -7.92 -5.80
N VAL A 47 2.70 -9.21 -5.46
CA VAL A 47 1.47 -9.90 -5.87
C VAL A 47 0.24 -9.28 -5.21
N ASN A 48 0.32 -8.89 -3.94
CA ASN A 48 -0.77 -8.21 -3.26
C ASN A 48 -1.05 -6.83 -3.87
N TRP A 49 0.00 -6.05 -4.17
CA TRP A 49 -0.11 -4.79 -4.91
C TRP A 49 -0.81 -4.99 -6.26
N LYS A 50 -0.32 -5.95 -7.07
CA LYS A 50 -0.91 -6.33 -8.37
C LYS A 50 -2.40 -6.64 -8.24
N ASN A 51 -2.78 -7.52 -7.30
CA ASN A 51 -4.17 -7.92 -7.13
C ASN A 51 -5.08 -6.74 -6.77
N GLY A 52 -4.57 -5.78 -5.99
CA GLY A 52 -5.27 -4.53 -5.72
C GLY A 52 -5.47 -3.68 -6.98
N ALA A 53 -4.43 -3.50 -7.77
CA ALA A 53 -4.48 -2.76 -9.03
C ALA A 53 -5.44 -3.42 -10.05
N ASP A 54 -5.37 -4.74 -10.19
CA ASP A 54 -6.27 -5.50 -11.07
C ASP A 54 -7.75 -5.36 -10.68
N LEU A 55 -8.04 -5.40 -9.37
CA LEU A 55 -9.42 -5.17 -8.90
C LEU A 55 -9.91 -3.77 -9.27
N ALA A 56 -9.07 -2.74 -9.08
CA ALA A 56 -9.41 -1.38 -9.44
C ALA A 56 -9.66 -1.23 -10.94
N VAL A 57 -8.80 -1.81 -11.79
CA VAL A 57 -8.97 -1.77 -13.26
C VAL A 57 -10.27 -2.47 -13.67
N LYS A 58 -10.56 -3.65 -13.09
CA LYS A 58 -11.81 -4.36 -13.35
C LYS A 58 -13.04 -3.51 -13.02
N GLU A 59 -13.06 -2.88 -11.85
CA GLU A 59 -14.17 -2.04 -11.41
C GLU A 59 -14.31 -0.77 -12.27
N ILE A 60 -13.18 -0.13 -12.60
CA ILE A 60 -13.13 1.08 -13.45
C ILE A 60 -13.65 0.75 -14.85
N ASN A 61 -13.22 -0.34 -15.45
CA ASN A 61 -13.67 -0.74 -16.78
C ASN A 61 -15.16 -1.10 -16.80
N ALA A 62 -15.66 -1.75 -15.75
CA ALA A 62 -17.08 -2.01 -15.60
C ALA A 62 -17.92 -0.72 -15.46
N ALA A 63 -17.32 0.36 -14.96
CA ALA A 63 -17.93 1.68 -14.80
C ALA A 63 -17.71 2.64 -16.00
N GLY A 64 -17.20 2.15 -17.13
CA GLY A 64 -17.00 2.96 -18.35
C GLY A 64 -15.56 3.48 -18.56
N GLY A 65 -14.59 3.01 -17.78
CA GLY A 65 -13.18 3.35 -17.95
C GLY A 65 -12.76 4.68 -17.32
N ILE A 66 -11.70 5.26 -17.86
CA ILE A 66 -11.20 6.60 -17.52
C ILE A 66 -11.40 7.51 -18.72
N LEU A 67 -12.09 8.64 -18.55
CA LEU A 67 -12.47 9.55 -19.64
C LEU A 67 -13.20 8.83 -20.78
N GLY A 68 -14.01 7.81 -20.48
CA GLY A 68 -14.71 6.98 -21.46
C GLY A 68 -13.83 5.98 -22.21
N ARG A 69 -12.55 5.84 -21.87
CA ARG A 69 -11.57 4.94 -22.47
C ARG A 69 -11.34 3.71 -21.58
N PRO A 70 -11.25 2.49 -22.14
CA PRO A 70 -10.90 1.32 -21.34
C PRO A 70 -9.48 1.44 -20.78
N VAL A 71 -9.26 0.90 -19.58
CA VAL A 71 -7.93 0.82 -18.97
C VAL A 71 -7.31 -0.52 -19.35
N GLN A 72 -6.08 -0.47 -19.89
CA GLN A 72 -5.22 -1.62 -20.12
C GLN A 72 -4.07 -1.57 -19.12
N LEU A 73 -3.97 -2.59 -18.28
CA LEU A 73 -2.91 -2.76 -17.30
C LEU A 73 -2.02 -3.93 -17.70
N GLU A 74 -0.73 -3.68 -17.83
CA GLU A 74 0.29 -4.69 -18.11
C GLU A 74 1.25 -4.79 -16.92
N HIS A 75 1.63 -6.02 -16.53
CA HIS A 75 2.54 -6.25 -15.40
C HIS A 75 3.88 -6.79 -15.87
N TYR A 76 4.96 -6.24 -15.32
CA TYR A 76 6.34 -6.70 -15.50
C TYR A 76 6.91 -7.15 -14.16
N ASP A 77 7.42 -8.38 -14.11
CA ASP A 77 8.08 -8.95 -12.93
C ASP A 77 9.54 -8.49 -12.84
N ASN A 78 9.85 -7.67 -11.85
CA ASN A 78 11.22 -7.22 -11.59
C ASN A 78 12.05 -8.22 -10.77
N GLN A 79 11.47 -9.38 -10.40
CA GLN A 79 12.13 -10.47 -9.67
C GLN A 79 12.73 -10.01 -8.32
N SER A 80 12.18 -8.98 -7.71
CA SER A 80 12.71 -8.32 -6.51
C SER A 80 14.16 -7.82 -6.69
N ASN A 81 14.55 -7.51 -7.93
CA ASN A 81 15.91 -7.10 -8.29
C ASN A 81 15.92 -5.65 -8.82
N PRO A 82 16.61 -4.71 -8.14
CA PRO A 82 16.67 -3.32 -8.56
C PRO A 82 17.25 -3.11 -9.98
N SER A 83 18.21 -3.92 -10.41
CA SER A 83 18.80 -3.80 -11.75
C SER A 83 17.82 -4.26 -12.83
N VAL A 84 17.06 -5.34 -12.58
CA VAL A 84 15.99 -5.81 -13.47
C VAL A 84 14.89 -4.76 -13.55
N SER A 85 14.50 -4.16 -12.40
CA SER A 85 13.51 -3.09 -12.33
C SER A 85 13.88 -1.91 -13.24
N ARG A 86 15.15 -1.48 -13.22
CA ARG A 86 15.65 -0.41 -14.08
C ARG A 86 15.47 -0.74 -15.58
N GLY A 87 15.82 -1.94 -16.00
CA GLY A 87 15.67 -2.38 -17.40
C GLY A 87 14.21 -2.49 -17.83
N LEU A 88 13.35 -2.98 -16.94
CA LEU A 88 11.91 -3.08 -17.20
C LEU A 88 11.22 -1.72 -17.22
N MET A 89 11.67 -0.75 -16.43
CA MET A 89 11.17 0.63 -16.49
C MET A 89 11.46 1.23 -17.86
N GLN A 90 12.68 1.08 -18.40
CA GLN A 90 13.01 1.53 -19.75
C GLN A 90 12.09 0.87 -20.79
N LYS A 91 11.95 -0.45 -20.73
CA LYS A 91 11.05 -1.21 -21.64
C LYS A 91 9.59 -0.73 -21.52
N ALA A 92 9.12 -0.46 -20.31
CA ALA A 92 7.76 0.05 -20.10
C ALA A 92 7.55 1.38 -20.81
N LEU A 93 8.50 2.30 -20.67
CA LEU A 93 8.43 3.65 -21.24
C LEU A 93 8.62 3.67 -22.76
N ASP A 94 9.35 2.73 -23.35
CA ASP A 94 9.42 2.54 -24.82
C ASP A 94 8.02 2.28 -25.40
N GLY A 95 7.13 1.65 -24.61
CA GLY A 95 5.73 1.45 -24.95
C GLY A 95 4.85 2.68 -24.85
N LYS A 96 5.35 3.82 -24.37
CA LYS A 96 4.63 5.09 -24.14
C LYS A 96 3.34 4.91 -23.32
N PRO A 97 3.43 4.44 -22.07
CA PRO A 97 2.28 4.35 -21.19
C PRO A 97 1.81 5.74 -20.76
N ASP A 98 0.54 5.86 -20.38
CA ASP A 98 0.00 7.08 -19.76
C ASP A 98 0.48 7.20 -18.29
N ILE A 99 0.65 6.05 -17.60
CA ILE A 99 0.98 5.97 -16.16
C ILE A 99 1.88 4.75 -15.91
N ILE A 100 2.80 4.88 -14.95
CA ILE A 100 3.56 3.78 -14.36
C ILE A 100 3.02 3.50 -12.95
N LEU A 101 2.86 2.22 -12.62
CA LEU A 101 2.64 1.72 -11.27
C LEU A 101 3.87 0.96 -10.78
N GLY A 102 4.09 0.99 -9.48
CA GLY A 102 5.25 0.34 -8.88
C GLY A 102 6.57 1.09 -9.17
N PRO A 103 7.70 0.54 -8.73
CA PRO A 103 7.82 -0.63 -7.84
C PRO A 103 7.29 -0.41 -6.42
N VAL A 104 7.19 -1.50 -5.65
CA VAL A 104 6.83 -1.43 -4.23
C VAL A 104 8.09 -1.41 -3.35
N SER A 105 9.17 -2.06 -3.77
CA SER A 105 10.46 -2.07 -3.08
C SER A 105 11.20 -0.74 -3.23
N SER A 106 11.67 -0.17 -2.11
CA SER A 106 12.40 1.10 -2.10
C SER A 106 13.68 1.07 -2.95
N GLY A 107 14.43 -0.06 -2.93
CA GLY A 107 15.64 -0.21 -3.73
C GLY A 107 15.34 -0.24 -5.24
N ALA A 108 14.23 -0.86 -5.64
CA ALA A 108 13.79 -0.89 -7.03
C ALA A 108 13.38 0.51 -7.52
N VAL A 109 12.56 1.23 -6.75
CA VAL A 109 12.20 2.63 -7.07
C VAL A 109 13.45 3.50 -7.20
N LYS A 110 14.36 3.42 -6.22
CA LYS A 110 15.60 4.21 -6.24
C LYS A 110 16.43 4.00 -7.51
N SER A 111 16.40 2.79 -8.07
CA SER A 111 17.13 2.45 -9.29
C SER A 111 16.44 2.89 -10.57
N SER A 112 15.12 3.10 -10.58
CA SER A 112 14.31 3.26 -11.79
C SER A 112 13.58 4.59 -11.93
N GLN A 113 13.25 5.30 -10.85
CA GLN A 113 12.41 6.51 -10.89
C GLN A 113 12.95 7.64 -11.79
N GLY A 114 14.29 7.77 -11.93
CA GLY A 114 14.88 8.77 -12.80
C GLY A 114 14.52 8.59 -14.29
N ILE A 115 14.29 7.33 -14.71
CA ILE A 115 13.89 7.01 -16.08
C ILE A 115 12.44 7.48 -16.34
N ALA A 116 11.52 7.25 -15.38
CA ALA A 116 10.15 7.73 -15.49
C ALA A 116 10.09 9.26 -15.45
N GLN A 117 10.95 9.90 -14.64
CA GLN A 117 11.10 11.36 -14.59
C GLN A 117 11.54 11.95 -15.93
N GLU A 118 12.57 11.38 -16.58
CA GLU A 118 13.05 11.82 -17.90
C GLU A 118 11.97 11.69 -18.99
N ALA A 119 11.13 10.67 -18.89
CA ALA A 119 10.00 10.45 -19.77
C ALA A 119 8.76 11.31 -19.45
N MET A 120 8.77 12.05 -18.34
CA MET A 120 7.65 12.87 -17.84
C MET A 120 6.36 12.07 -17.64
N VAL A 121 6.47 10.79 -17.23
CA VAL A 121 5.34 9.90 -16.98
C VAL A 121 5.09 9.81 -15.47
N PRO A 122 3.87 10.08 -14.98
CA PRO A 122 3.54 9.92 -13.56
C PRO A 122 3.73 8.48 -13.09
N GLU A 123 4.44 8.31 -11.98
CA GLU A 123 4.79 7.03 -11.36
C GLU A 123 4.18 6.94 -9.97
N PHE A 124 3.32 5.95 -9.73
CA PHE A 124 2.73 5.68 -8.42
C PHE A 124 3.44 4.53 -7.74
N ILE A 125 4.08 4.78 -6.60
CA ILE A 125 4.89 3.81 -5.88
C ILE A 125 4.24 3.36 -4.56
N GLY A 126 4.52 2.08 -4.21
CA GLY A 126 4.20 1.55 -2.88
C GLY A 126 5.36 1.67 -1.87
N ALA A 127 6.52 2.15 -2.31
CA ALA A 127 7.75 2.24 -1.53
C ALA A 127 7.69 3.33 -0.44
N GLU A 128 8.47 3.15 0.64
CA GLU A 128 8.37 3.97 1.84
C GLU A 128 9.67 4.71 2.23
N ALA A 129 10.83 4.39 1.62
CA ALA A 129 12.09 5.06 1.96
C ALA A 129 11.99 6.58 1.79
N ALA A 130 12.40 7.32 2.83
CA ALA A 130 12.20 8.76 2.93
C ALA A 130 12.87 9.53 1.79
N ASP A 131 14.07 9.10 1.38
CA ASP A 131 14.91 9.77 0.39
C ASP A 131 14.37 9.72 -1.04
N LEU A 132 13.37 8.89 -1.34
CA LEU A 132 12.80 8.77 -2.68
C LEU A 132 12.10 10.05 -3.14
N SER A 133 11.34 10.71 -2.28
CA SER A 133 10.68 11.99 -2.58
C SER A 133 11.58 13.21 -2.41
N GLU A 134 12.76 13.04 -1.78
CA GLU A 134 13.73 14.12 -1.61
C GLU A 134 14.62 14.33 -2.85
N GLN A 135 14.53 13.47 -3.87
CA GLN A 135 15.32 13.58 -5.09
C GLN A 135 14.78 14.61 -6.09
N GLY A 136 13.64 15.25 -5.78
CA GLY A 136 13.06 16.30 -6.61
C GLY A 136 12.41 15.80 -7.90
N ASN A 137 11.96 14.54 -7.95
CA ASN A 137 11.18 14.00 -9.07
C ASN A 137 9.70 14.45 -8.97
N PRO A 138 9.22 15.37 -9.84
CA PRO A 138 7.85 15.86 -9.77
C PRO A 138 6.81 14.87 -10.31
N TYR A 139 7.24 13.75 -10.86
CA TYR A 139 6.34 12.72 -11.40
C TYR A 139 6.17 11.52 -10.47
N LEU A 140 6.83 11.53 -9.28
CA LEU A 140 6.76 10.45 -8.31
C LEU A 140 5.66 10.71 -7.28
N PHE A 141 4.74 9.75 -7.11
CA PHE A 141 3.62 9.84 -6.17
C PHE A 141 3.52 8.59 -5.31
N ARG A 142 3.42 8.76 -3.99
CA ARG A 142 3.24 7.66 -3.06
C ARG A 142 1.78 7.27 -2.90
N THR A 143 1.55 6.00 -2.60
CA THR A 143 0.28 5.48 -2.09
C THR A 143 0.37 5.00 -0.64
N SER A 144 1.58 5.06 -0.06
CA SER A 144 1.90 4.80 1.35
C SER A 144 2.58 6.00 2.00
N PHE A 145 2.62 6.02 3.33
CA PHE A 145 3.45 7.01 4.03
C PHE A 145 4.93 6.78 3.72
N GLY A 146 5.66 7.87 3.51
CA GLY A 146 7.12 7.85 3.62
C GLY A 146 7.56 7.71 5.07
N GLN A 147 8.73 7.12 5.29
CA GLN A 147 9.31 6.90 6.62
C GLN A 147 9.48 8.19 7.43
N GLN A 148 9.69 9.34 6.75
CA GLN A 148 9.76 10.65 7.38
C GLN A 148 8.44 11.06 8.05
N ALA A 149 7.30 10.49 7.64
CA ALA A 149 5.99 10.76 8.22
C ALA A 149 5.57 9.69 9.24
N SER A 150 5.91 8.41 9.02
CA SER A 150 5.53 7.30 9.89
C SER A 150 6.41 7.16 11.14
N MET A 151 7.75 7.27 11.01
CA MET A 151 8.67 7.01 12.12
C MET A 151 8.54 7.98 13.30
N PRO A 152 8.27 9.29 13.10
CA PRO A 152 7.95 10.16 14.23
C PRO A 152 6.67 9.76 14.98
N LYS A 153 5.69 9.16 14.31
CA LYS A 153 4.47 8.66 14.96
C LYS A 153 4.77 7.43 15.82
N VAL A 154 5.65 6.54 15.33
CA VAL A 154 6.13 5.38 16.11
C VAL A 154 6.90 5.83 17.35
N ALA A 155 7.86 6.74 17.20
CA ALA A 155 8.66 7.24 18.33
C ALA A 155 7.77 7.87 19.41
N ARG A 156 6.82 8.72 19.02
CA ARG A 156 5.84 9.30 19.94
C ARG A 156 4.96 8.25 20.63
N TYR A 157 4.52 7.22 19.91
CA TYR A 157 3.76 6.13 20.49
C TYR A 157 4.56 5.40 21.56
N LEU A 158 5.84 5.11 21.32
CA LEU A 158 6.73 4.52 22.32
C LEU A 158 6.84 5.39 23.57
N ARG A 159 7.11 6.70 23.38
CA ARG A 159 7.27 7.65 24.50
C ARG A 159 5.97 7.89 25.26
N ASP A 160 4.88 8.20 24.54
CA ASP A 160 3.66 8.77 25.14
C ASP A 160 2.69 7.70 25.61
N ASP A 161 2.52 6.62 24.84
CA ASP A 161 1.55 5.57 25.15
C ASP A 161 2.23 4.42 25.95
N LEU A 162 3.41 3.96 25.55
CA LEU A 162 4.11 2.85 26.18
C LEU A 162 5.08 3.26 27.30
N LYS A 163 5.38 4.57 27.42
CA LYS A 163 6.34 5.11 28.40
C LYS A 163 7.73 4.48 28.32
N ALA A 164 8.11 4.02 27.14
CA ALA A 164 9.43 3.48 26.85
C ALA A 164 10.53 4.52 27.12
N LYS A 165 11.70 4.04 27.52
CA LYS A 165 12.91 4.85 27.74
C LYS A 165 14.08 4.36 26.90
N LYS A 166 14.20 3.02 26.75
CA LYS A 166 15.32 2.38 26.06
C LYS A 166 14.80 1.39 25.02
N VAL A 167 15.18 1.60 23.78
CA VAL A 167 14.66 0.84 22.64
C VAL A 167 15.76 -0.05 22.07
N ALA A 168 15.50 -1.35 21.93
CA ALA A 168 16.26 -2.22 21.06
C ALA A 168 15.72 -2.08 19.64
N VAL A 169 16.57 -1.83 18.67
CA VAL A 169 16.21 -1.70 17.25
C VAL A 169 16.74 -2.91 16.49
N ILE A 170 15.87 -3.59 15.74
CA ILE A 170 16.24 -4.62 14.78
C ILE A 170 15.61 -4.28 13.42
N TRP A 171 16.41 -4.30 12.36
CA TRP A 171 16.00 -3.85 11.02
C TRP A 171 16.65 -4.67 9.91
N ILE A 172 15.97 -4.73 8.75
CA ILE A 172 16.46 -5.45 7.57
C ILE A 172 17.51 -4.64 6.80
N ASN A 173 18.64 -5.25 6.43
CA ASN A 173 19.74 -4.58 5.74
C ASN A 173 19.48 -4.42 4.22
N ASN A 174 18.59 -3.51 3.88
CA ASN A 174 18.32 -3.06 2.53
C ASN A 174 17.94 -1.55 2.54
N GLU A 175 17.61 -0.95 1.39
CA GLU A 175 17.24 0.49 1.31
C GLU A 175 16.03 0.83 2.20
N PHE A 176 15.00 -0.03 2.21
CA PHE A 176 13.83 0.16 3.06
C PHE A 176 14.21 0.15 4.55
N GLY A 177 14.93 -0.88 4.98
CA GLY A 177 15.30 -1.06 6.39
C GLY A 177 16.25 0.03 6.91
N ARG A 178 17.27 0.39 6.12
CA ARG A 178 18.21 1.48 6.48
C ARG A 178 17.50 2.81 6.64
N GLY A 179 16.68 3.19 5.64
CA GLY A 179 15.95 4.46 5.69
C GLY A 179 15.00 4.53 6.89
N GLY A 180 14.25 3.45 7.16
CA GLY A 180 13.35 3.39 8.31
C GLY A 180 14.08 3.41 9.65
N ARG A 181 15.16 2.65 9.77
CA ARG A 181 16.02 2.67 10.96
C ARG A 181 16.56 4.07 11.22
N ASP A 182 17.10 4.75 10.23
CA ASP A 182 17.69 6.09 10.38
C ASP A 182 16.62 7.13 10.75
N ALA A 183 15.47 7.11 10.08
CA ALA A 183 14.34 7.99 10.40
C ALA A 183 13.79 7.72 11.82
N PHE A 184 13.67 6.44 12.22
CA PHE A 184 13.23 6.06 13.57
C PHE A 184 14.23 6.51 14.63
N VAL A 185 15.51 6.18 14.48
CA VAL A 185 16.55 6.55 15.46
C VAL A 185 16.64 8.07 15.63
N LYS A 186 16.55 8.82 14.54
CA LYS A 186 16.49 10.29 14.58
C LYS A 186 15.30 10.77 15.39
N SER A 187 14.12 10.23 15.14
CA SER A 187 12.88 10.61 15.82
C SER A 187 12.89 10.19 17.30
N ALA A 188 13.33 8.96 17.58
CA ALA A 188 13.45 8.43 18.93
C ALA A 188 14.37 9.30 19.81
N LYS A 189 15.55 9.65 19.30
CA LYS A 189 16.49 10.55 20.01
C LYS A 189 15.90 11.94 20.24
N ALA A 190 15.19 12.51 19.26
CA ALA A 190 14.52 13.80 19.40
C ALA A 190 13.41 13.76 20.46
N ASP A 191 12.77 12.61 20.65
CA ASP A 191 11.75 12.35 21.65
C ASP A 191 12.33 11.87 23.01
N GLY A 192 13.67 11.87 23.18
CA GLY A 192 14.36 11.52 24.42
C GLY A 192 14.45 10.01 24.70
N LEU A 193 14.24 9.17 23.70
CA LEU A 193 14.42 7.71 23.80
C LEU A 193 15.90 7.34 23.59
N GLU A 194 16.43 6.45 24.42
CA GLU A 194 17.76 5.86 24.26
C GLU A 194 17.70 4.65 23.33
N ILE A 195 18.66 4.51 22.43
CA ILE A 195 18.83 3.28 21.64
C ILE A 195 19.80 2.38 22.39
N ALA A 196 19.27 1.32 23.03
CA ALA A 196 20.04 0.40 23.82
C ALA A 196 20.92 -0.53 22.96
N ILE A 197 20.37 -0.97 21.82
CA ILE A 197 21.09 -1.78 20.83
C ILE A 197 20.48 -1.54 19.44
N ASP A 198 21.30 -1.66 18.42
CA ASP A 198 20.94 -1.47 17.01
C ASP A 198 21.49 -2.66 16.20
N ILE A 199 20.60 -3.48 15.64
CA ILE A 199 20.92 -4.75 15.02
C ILE A 199 20.41 -4.76 13.58
N SER A 200 21.31 -4.96 12.61
CA SER A 200 20.94 -5.26 11.24
C SER A 200 20.77 -6.77 11.05
N SER A 201 19.74 -7.18 10.33
CA SER A 201 19.53 -8.55 9.84
C SER A 201 19.66 -8.58 8.32
N GLU A 202 20.09 -9.71 7.76
CA GLU A 202 20.21 -9.84 6.32
C GLU A 202 18.91 -10.29 5.66
N VAL A 203 18.72 -9.91 4.38
CA VAL A 203 17.61 -10.41 3.57
C VAL A 203 17.72 -11.93 3.44
N GLY A 204 16.64 -12.65 3.76
CA GLY A 204 16.62 -14.11 3.78
C GLY A 204 17.16 -14.73 5.07
N GLN A 205 17.49 -13.93 6.10
CA GLN A 205 17.97 -14.46 7.39
C GLN A 205 16.98 -15.47 7.96
N ALA A 206 17.46 -16.69 8.21
CA ALA A 206 16.65 -17.79 8.71
C ALA A 206 16.62 -17.91 10.24
N ASP A 207 17.71 -17.52 10.91
CA ASP A 207 17.91 -17.69 12.36
C ASP A 207 18.09 -16.33 13.06
N PHE A 208 17.27 -16.06 14.06
CA PHE A 208 17.28 -14.86 14.90
C PHE A 208 17.69 -15.15 16.36
N ALA A 209 18.20 -16.35 16.67
CA ALA A 209 18.49 -16.75 18.03
C ALA A 209 19.50 -15.84 18.73
N ALA A 210 20.59 -15.51 18.04
CA ALA A 210 21.60 -14.60 18.55
C ALA A 210 21.06 -13.17 18.74
N ASP A 211 20.24 -12.69 17.79
CA ASP A 211 19.68 -11.33 17.82
C ASP A 211 18.71 -11.18 18.99
N VAL A 212 17.80 -12.14 19.19
CA VAL A 212 16.87 -12.13 20.33
C VAL A 212 17.65 -12.20 21.65
N SER A 213 18.72 -13.01 21.75
CA SER A 213 19.57 -13.07 22.94
C SER A 213 20.27 -11.73 23.23
N ARG A 214 20.79 -11.06 22.21
CA ARG A 214 21.40 -9.71 22.32
C ARG A 214 20.39 -8.67 22.75
N ILE A 215 19.16 -8.69 22.18
CA ILE A 215 18.05 -7.81 22.58
C ILE A 215 17.74 -8.00 24.05
N ARG A 216 17.59 -9.23 24.53
CA ARG A 216 17.30 -9.54 25.92
C ARG A 216 18.38 -9.02 26.87
N GLY A 217 19.65 -9.11 26.49
CA GLY A 217 20.79 -8.64 27.28
C GLY A 217 21.07 -7.14 27.20
N SER A 218 20.34 -6.39 26.35
CA SER A 218 20.64 -4.97 26.04
C SER A 218 20.21 -3.98 27.12
N GLY A 219 19.34 -4.39 28.06
CA GLY A 219 18.71 -3.48 28.99
C GLY A 219 17.62 -2.61 28.40
N ALA A 220 17.16 -2.90 27.16
CA ALA A 220 15.99 -2.24 26.55
C ALA A 220 14.70 -2.58 27.31
N ASP A 221 13.72 -1.70 27.27
CA ASP A 221 12.39 -1.90 27.82
C ASP A 221 11.33 -2.14 26.72
N THR A 222 11.72 -1.96 25.45
CA THR A 222 10.89 -2.24 24.27
C THR A 222 11.75 -2.59 23.06
N VAL A 223 11.15 -3.25 22.07
CA VAL A 223 11.79 -3.58 20.77
C VAL A 223 11.06 -2.87 19.66
N PHE A 224 11.78 -2.14 18.83
CA PHE A 224 11.29 -1.69 17.52
C PHE A 224 11.85 -2.63 16.46
N ALA A 225 10.95 -3.38 15.79
CA ALA A 225 11.30 -4.31 14.73
C ALA A 225 10.82 -3.77 13.37
N TYR A 226 11.78 -3.56 12.46
CA TYR A 226 11.55 -3.03 11.12
C TYR A 226 12.14 -3.98 10.06
N LEU A 227 11.42 -5.08 9.87
CA LEU A 227 11.78 -6.20 9.02
C LEU A 227 10.76 -6.35 7.89
N ILE A 228 11.07 -7.12 6.85
CA ILE A 228 10.09 -7.51 5.84
C ILE A 228 9.38 -8.80 6.28
N GLU A 229 8.36 -9.22 5.53
CA GLU A 229 7.33 -10.17 5.99
C GLU A 229 7.89 -11.47 6.56
N ASP A 230 8.73 -12.19 5.82
CA ASP A 230 9.24 -13.51 6.24
C ASP A 230 10.20 -13.40 7.42
N GLU A 231 11.09 -12.42 7.43
CA GLU A 231 12.02 -12.16 8.54
C GLU A 231 11.26 -11.70 9.79
N SER A 232 10.20 -10.89 9.64
CA SER A 232 9.31 -10.49 10.73
C SER A 232 8.70 -11.71 11.41
N ALA A 233 8.15 -12.64 10.63
CA ALA A 233 7.54 -13.85 11.18
C ALA A 233 8.57 -14.73 11.91
N ARG A 234 9.75 -14.94 11.32
CA ARG A 234 10.84 -15.71 11.94
C ARG A 234 11.33 -15.07 13.24
N PHE A 235 11.51 -13.75 13.24
CA PHE A 235 11.87 -13.00 14.44
C PHE A 235 10.84 -13.16 15.56
N LEU A 236 9.53 -13.03 15.26
CA LEU A 236 8.47 -13.20 16.24
C LEU A 236 8.41 -14.62 16.80
N LEU A 237 8.55 -15.63 15.96
CA LEU A 237 8.60 -17.04 16.38
C LEU A 237 9.78 -17.28 17.32
N GLU A 238 10.96 -16.74 17.01
CA GLU A 238 12.14 -16.87 17.82
C GLU A 238 12.03 -16.10 19.14
N ALA A 239 11.49 -14.87 19.10
CA ALA A 239 11.22 -14.07 20.30
C ALA A 239 10.30 -14.83 21.28
N LYS A 240 9.26 -15.48 20.77
CA LYS A 240 8.37 -16.33 21.57
C LYS A 240 9.10 -17.58 22.08
N ARG A 241 9.86 -18.27 21.24
CA ARG A 241 10.62 -19.48 21.62
C ARG A 241 11.58 -19.20 22.77
N GLN A 242 12.21 -18.03 22.77
CA GLN A 242 13.13 -17.61 23.82
C GLN A 242 12.42 -16.88 24.99
N ALA A 243 11.09 -16.84 25.04
CA ALA A 243 10.31 -16.15 26.05
C ALA A 243 10.74 -14.67 26.24
N LEU A 244 10.96 -13.93 25.14
CA LEU A 244 11.21 -12.50 25.19
C LEU A 244 9.94 -11.81 25.69
N THR A 245 10.01 -11.09 26.81
CA THR A 245 8.87 -10.43 27.46
C THR A 245 8.74 -8.96 27.11
N LEU A 246 9.72 -8.39 26.40
CA LEU A 246 9.67 -6.99 25.97
C LEU A 246 8.54 -6.77 24.98
N PRO A 247 7.79 -5.66 25.07
CA PRO A 247 6.86 -5.27 24.04
C PRO A 247 7.56 -5.15 22.68
N ILE A 248 7.00 -5.78 21.64
CA ILE A 248 7.51 -5.69 20.28
C ILE A 248 6.61 -4.73 19.51
N ILE A 249 7.22 -3.70 18.95
CA ILE A 249 6.55 -2.62 18.24
C ILE A 249 7.11 -2.58 16.82
N GLY A 250 6.22 -2.35 15.87
CA GLY A 250 6.61 -2.23 14.46
C GLY A 250 5.87 -1.14 13.72
N GLU A 251 6.03 -1.21 12.44
CA GLU A 251 5.33 -0.44 11.43
C GLU A 251 4.61 -1.42 10.49
N THR A 252 3.92 -0.95 9.50
CA THR A 252 2.97 -1.65 8.62
C THR A 252 3.42 -3.07 8.21
N THR A 253 4.68 -3.29 7.87
CA THR A 253 5.18 -4.61 7.41
C THR A 253 5.15 -5.67 8.50
N LEU A 254 5.58 -5.33 9.73
CA LEU A 254 5.56 -6.26 10.87
C LEU A 254 4.13 -6.72 11.22
N LEU A 255 3.16 -5.87 10.96
CA LEU A 255 1.75 -6.05 11.34
C LEU A 255 0.90 -6.58 10.18
N GLY A 256 1.51 -6.89 9.03
CA GLY A 256 0.81 -7.43 7.87
C GLY A 256 0.17 -8.80 8.14
N GLN A 257 -0.98 -9.09 7.50
CA GLN A 257 -1.71 -10.35 7.70
C GLN A 257 -0.82 -11.57 7.42
N LYS A 258 0.05 -11.51 6.41
CA LYS A 258 1.01 -12.58 6.10
C LYS A 258 1.94 -12.90 7.28
N VAL A 259 2.45 -11.87 7.96
CA VAL A 259 3.29 -12.04 9.16
C VAL A 259 2.48 -12.68 10.29
N ILE A 260 1.26 -12.20 10.49
CA ILE A 260 0.34 -12.73 11.51
C ILE A 260 0.05 -14.21 11.27
N ASP A 261 -0.25 -14.58 10.03
CA ASP A 261 -0.55 -15.97 9.66
C ASP A 261 0.67 -16.89 9.85
N LEU A 262 1.87 -16.43 9.46
CA LEU A 262 3.11 -17.21 9.61
C LEU A 262 3.58 -17.32 11.07
N ALA A 263 3.47 -16.26 11.85
CA ALA A 263 3.89 -16.24 13.23
C ALA A 263 2.84 -16.83 14.19
N GLY A 264 1.57 -16.90 13.75
CA GLY A 264 0.48 -17.45 14.55
C GLY A 264 0.40 -16.78 15.94
N ALA A 265 0.34 -17.58 16.98
CA ALA A 265 0.26 -17.07 18.34
C ALA A 265 1.49 -16.25 18.81
N ALA A 266 2.59 -16.24 18.05
CA ALA A 266 3.75 -15.39 18.35
C ALA A 266 3.51 -13.92 17.97
N ALA A 267 2.54 -13.65 17.09
CA ALA A 267 2.17 -12.30 16.72
C ALA A 267 1.24 -11.62 17.75
N ASN A 268 0.60 -12.37 18.65
CA ASN A 268 -0.33 -11.79 19.62
C ASN A 268 0.39 -10.81 20.56
N GLY A 269 -0.19 -9.63 20.74
CA GLY A 269 0.37 -8.55 21.55
C GLY A 269 1.39 -7.67 20.83
N VAL A 270 1.75 -8.00 19.58
CA VAL A 270 2.57 -7.11 18.74
C VAL A 270 1.75 -5.87 18.39
N ARG A 271 2.38 -4.70 18.48
CA ARG A 271 1.72 -3.41 18.30
C ARG A 271 2.47 -2.55 17.32
N GLY A 272 1.84 -1.48 16.85
CA GLY A 272 2.55 -0.48 16.07
C GLY A 272 1.65 0.46 15.29
N HIS A 273 2.31 1.27 14.46
CA HIS A 273 1.69 2.17 13.52
C HIS A 273 1.47 1.46 12.19
N VAL A 274 0.29 1.65 11.61
CA VAL A 274 0.00 1.23 10.23
C VAL A 274 -0.59 2.40 9.45
N GLY A 275 0.00 2.68 8.32
CA GLY A 275 -0.48 3.72 7.40
C GLY A 275 -1.76 3.31 6.66
N LEU A 276 -1.99 2.01 6.52
CA LEU A 276 -3.19 1.39 5.93
C LEU A 276 -3.46 0.05 6.59
N THR A 277 -4.74 -0.24 6.79
CA THR A 277 -5.20 -1.58 7.19
C THR A 277 -6.58 -1.85 6.61
N ALA A 278 -6.82 -3.09 6.21
CA ALA A 278 -8.14 -3.55 5.78
C ALA A 278 -9.16 -3.63 6.94
N ASP A 279 -8.68 -3.51 8.17
CA ASP A 279 -9.50 -3.50 9.40
C ASP A 279 -9.75 -2.07 9.93
N ALA A 280 -9.43 -1.03 9.13
CA ALA A 280 -9.75 0.34 9.49
C ALA A 280 -11.26 0.51 9.71
N PRO A 281 -11.67 1.25 10.76
CA PRO A 281 -13.10 1.48 11.08
C PRO A 281 -13.71 2.50 10.13
N VAL A 282 -13.61 2.24 8.82
CA VAL A 282 -14.07 3.11 7.73
C VAL A 282 -14.91 2.29 6.76
N ALA A 283 -16.14 2.70 6.51
CA ALA A 283 -17.09 1.96 5.69
C ALA A 283 -16.56 1.66 4.26
N ALA A 284 -15.86 2.61 3.64
CA ALA A 284 -15.27 2.43 2.31
C ALA A 284 -14.19 1.32 2.31
N VAL A 285 -13.37 1.25 3.37
CA VAL A 285 -12.34 0.21 3.53
C VAL A 285 -12.99 -1.15 3.77
N ALA A 286 -14.03 -1.23 4.60
CA ALA A 286 -14.77 -2.47 4.84
C ALA A 286 -15.43 -2.99 3.55
N ALA A 287 -16.02 -2.11 2.75
CA ALA A 287 -16.60 -2.46 1.46
C ALA A 287 -15.53 -2.93 0.45
N PHE A 288 -14.36 -2.28 0.39
CA PHE A 288 -13.22 -2.75 -0.41
C PHE A 288 -12.78 -4.15 0.04
N ARG A 289 -12.59 -4.36 1.35
CA ARG A 289 -12.18 -5.65 1.91
C ARG A 289 -13.12 -6.78 1.45
N GLN A 290 -14.43 -6.56 1.50
CA GLN A 290 -15.41 -7.56 1.06
C GLN A 290 -15.25 -7.86 -0.43
N ARG A 291 -15.20 -6.86 -1.31
CA ARG A 291 -15.03 -7.04 -2.75
C ARG A 291 -13.72 -7.75 -3.11
N PHE A 292 -12.64 -7.41 -2.40
CA PHE A 292 -11.35 -8.07 -2.59
C PHE A 292 -11.41 -9.56 -2.19
N MET A 293 -11.99 -9.86 -1.02
CA MET A 293 -12.17 -11.26 -0.57
C MET A 293 -13.07 -12.06 -1.50
N ASP A 294 -14.10 -11.44 -2.08
CA ASP A 294 -14.98 -12.09 -3.07
C ASP A 294 -14.22 -12.42 -4.36
N ALA A 295 -13.27 -11.57 -4.77
CA ALA A 295 -12.47 -11.75 -5.97
C ALA A 295 -11.31 -12.75 -5.78
N TYR A 296 -10.56 -12.65 -4.69
CA TYR A 296 -9.28 -13.35 -4.51
C TYR A 296 -9.30 -14.44 -3.43
N LYS A 297 -10.36 -14.55 -2.61
CA LYS A 297 -10.55 -15.57 -1.58
C LYS A 297 -9.55 -15.53 -0.42
N TYR A 298 -8.91 -14.39 -0.20
CA TYR A 298 -8.09 -14.13 0.99
C TYR A 298 -8.29 -12.67 1.45
N ALA A 299 -7.90 -12.36 2.69
CA ALA A 299 -8.02 -11.01 3.24
C ALA A 299 -6.95 -10.08 2.65
N PRO A 300 -7.31 -8.88 2.17
CA PRO A 300 -6.32 -7.93 1.65
C PRO A 300 -5.42 -7.41 2.77
N ASP A 301 -4.17 -7.18 2.42
CA ASP A 301 -3.23 -6.41 3.24
C ASP A 301 -3.13 -4.95 2.76
N HIS A 302 -2.20 -4.21 3.36
CA HIS A 302 -1.92 -2.82 2.99
C HIS A 302 -1.42 -2.67 1.55
N ASN A 303 -0.70 -3.66 0.98
CA ASN A 303 -0.20 -3.60 -0.39
C ASN A 303 -1.33 -3.75 -1.40
N CYS A 304 -2.33 -4.60 -1.12
CA CYS A 304 -3.55 -4.67 -1.92
C CYS A 304 -4.26 -3.31 -1.98
N ILE A 305 -4.35 -2.62 -0.83
CA ILE A 305 -4.98 -1.31 -0.76
C ILE A 305 -4.15 -0.26 -1.50
N LYS A 306 -2.82 -0.27 -1.36
CA LYS A 306 -1.91 0.65 -2.08
C LYS A 306 -2.10 0.54 -3.60
N GLY A 307 -2.07 -0.67 -4.16
CA GLY A 307 -2.26 -0.91 -5.59
C GLY A 307 -3.65 -0.49 -6.08
N TYR A 308 -4.68 -0.79 -5.30
CA TYR A 308 -6.05 -0.37 -5.60
C TYR A 308 -6.20 1.15 -5.63
N ILE A 309 -5.70 1.84 -4.59
CA ILE A 309 -5.76 3.32 -4.50
C ILE A 309 -4.95 3.98 -5.61
N ALA A 310 -3.80 3.41 -6.03
CA ALA A 310 -2.99 3.95 -7.12
C ALA A 310 -3.84 4.15 -8.39
N VAL A 311 -4.50 3.10 -8.86
CA VAL A 311 -5.33 3.16 -10.07
C VAL A 311 -6.56 4.05 -9.88
N GLN A 312 -7.18 4.02 -8.69
CA GLN A 312 -8.32 4.87 -8.37
C GLN A 312 -7.93 6.36 -8.33
N THR A 313 -6.70 6.67 -7.89
CA THR A 313 -6.15 8.04 -7.94
C THR A 313 -5.98 8.50 -9.37
N VAL A 314 -5.43 7.65 -10.25
CA VAL A 314 -5.31 7.95 -11.69
C VAL A 314 -6.66 8.35 -12.28
N LYS A 315 -7.71 7.55 -12.00
CA LYS A 315 -9.06 7.88 -12.46
C LYS A 315 -9.54 9.22 -11.90
N ALA A 316 -9.45 9.41 -10.59
CA ALA A 316 -9.97 10.62 -9.93
C ALA A 316 -9.31 11.90 -10.46
N VAL A 317 -7.97 11.88 -10.64
CA VAL A 317 -7.23 13.01 -11.16
C VAL A 317 -7.57 13.26 -12.64
N ALA A 318 -7.48 12.23 -13.49
CA ALA A 318 -7.77 12.35 -14.92
C ALA A 318 -9.20 12.89 -15.19
N GLU A 319 -10.20 12.39 -14.44
CA GLU A 319 -11.59 12.85 -14.56
C GLU A 319 -11.76 14.30 -14.07
N ARG A 320 -10.99 14.75 -13.09
CA ARG A 320 -11.02 16.13 -12.59
C ARG A 320 -10.41 17.11 -13.60
N ILE A 321 -9.23 16.76 -14.17
CA ILE A 321 -8.51 17.65 -15.09
C ILE A 321 -8.79 17.41 -16.58
N LYS A 322 -9.57 16.37 -16.91
CA LYS A 322 -9.98 15.97 -18.26
C LYS A 322 -8.81 15.62 -19.20
N THR A 323 -7.71 15.14 -18.66
CA THR A 323 -6.53 14.73 -19.45
C THR A 323 -5.68 13.69 -18.69
N LEU A 324 -4.83 12.98 -19.44
CA LEU A 324 -3.76 12.10 -18.93
C LEU A 324 -2.37 12.62 -19.38
N ASP A 325 -2.27 13.85 -19.86
CA ASP A 325 -0.99 14.50 -20.14
C ASP A 325 -0.13 14.50 -18.86
N GLY A 326 1.06 13.90 -18.93
CA GLY A 326 1.87 13.60 -17.76
C GLY A 326 2.27 14.84 -16.95
N GLU A 327 2.65 15.92 -17.62
CA GLU A 327 3.03 17.17 -16.95
C GLU A 327 1.84 17.83 -16.26
N LYS A 328 0.69 17.92 -16.94
CA LYS A 328 -0.53 18.50 -16.37
C LYS A 328 -1.06 17.64 -15.22
N PHE A 329 -0.95 16.31 -15.36
CA PHE A 329 -1.35 15.36 -14.34
C PHE A 329 -0.51 15.53 -13.08
N ALA A 330 0.82 15.49 -13.21
CA ALA A 330 1.74 15.65 -12.10
C ALA A 330 1.53 17.00 -11.39
N LYS A 331 1.49 18.10 -12.13
CA LYS A 331 1.23 19.44 -11.60
C LYS A 331 -0.10 19.54 -10.85
N ALA A 332 -1.15 18.87 -11.33
CA ALA A 332 -2.45 18.92 -10.69
C ALA A 332 -2.53 18.09 -9.41
N LEU A 333 -1.80 16.98 -9.34
CA LEU A 333 -1.83 16.09 -8.16
C LEU A 333 -1.06 16.68 -6.97
N HIS A 334 0.00 17.46 -7.21
CA HIS A 334 0.69 18.19 -6.15
C HIS A 334 -0.25 19.17 -5.46
N GLY A 335 -0.35 19.10 -4.14
CA GLY A 335 -1.27 19.88 -3.31
C GLY A 335 -2.74 19.41 -3.35
N MET A 336 -3.07 18.39 -4.18
CA MET A 336 -4.45 17.93 -4.32
C MET A 336 -4.89 17.10 -3.12
N THR A 337 -6.09 17.38 -2.64
CA THR A 337 -6.83 16.50 -1.72
C THR A 337 -7.95 15.82 -2.49
N ILE A 338 -8.09 14.51 -2.30
CA ILE A 338 -9.19 13.70 -2.84
C ILE A 338 -9.89 13.00 -1.68
N THR A 339 -11.22 13.09 -1.66
CA THR A 339 -12.05 12.50 -0.61
C THR A 339 -12.81 11.28 -1.12
N PRO A 340 -13.22 10.34 -0.24
CA PRO A 340 -14.07 9.22 -0.63
C PRO A 340 -15.47 9.64 -1.12
N GLN A 341 -15.94 10.83 -0.78
CA GLN A 341 -17.19 11.38 -1.28
C GLN A 341 -17.10 11.75 -2.76
N GLU A 342 -15.96 12.28 -3.20
CA GLU A 342 -15.70 12.64 -4.60
C GLU A 342 -15.30 11.42 -5.43
N ALA A 343 -14.47 10.54 -4.85
CA ALA A 343 -13.94 9.35 -5.49
C ALA A 343 -13.93 8.19 -4.48
N PRO A 344 -14.99 7.38 -4.40
CA PRO A 344 -15.12 6.31 -3.39
C PRO A 344 -13.97 5.30 -3.38
N GLY A 345 -13.29 5.11 -4.51
CA GLY A 345 -12.13 4.22 -4.64
C GLY A 345 -10.87 4.71 -3.91
N ILE A 346 -10.81 5.96 -3.46
CA ILE A 346 -9.69 6.49 -2.66
C ILE A 346 -9.71 5.92 -1.22
N LEU A 347 -10.85 5.44 -0.75
CA LEU A 347 -11.08 4.80 0.54
C LEU A 347 -10.88 5.70 1.77
N LEU A 348 -9.85 6.53 1.79
CA LEU A 348 -9.50 7.49 2.85
C LEU A 348 -9.17 8.84 2.23
N THR A 349 -9.63 9.94 2.83
CA THR A 349 -9.22 11.29 2.40
C THR A 349 -7.71 11.37 2.37
N THR A 350 -7.14 11.65 1.21
CA THR A 350 -5.70 11.69 0.98
C THR A 350 -5.31 13.01 0.31
N THR A 351 -4.26 13.64 0.82
CA THR A 351 -3.63 14.82 0.23
C THR A 351 -2.23 14.46 -0.24
N TRP A 352 -1.86 14.85 -1.46
CA TRP A 352 -0.49 14.75 -1.96
C TRP A 352 0.18 16.13 -1.82
N ASN A 353 1.33 16.18 -1.14
CA ASN A 353 2.10 17.41 -1.01
C ASN A 353 2.95 17.71 -2.26
N ASP A 354 3.74 18.78 -2.23
CA ASP A 354 4.59 19.21 -3.34
C ASP A 354 5.73 18.24 -3.71
N LYS A 355 5.98 17.22 -2.88
CA LYS A 355 6.96 16.15 -3.13
C LYS A 355 6.31 14.83 -3.56
N GLY A 356 4.99 14.80 -3.73
CA GLY A 356 4.25 13.58 -4.03
C GLY A 356 4.08 12.64 -2.83
N ASP A 357 4.44 13.06 -1.61
CA ASP A 357 4.15 12.33 -0.38
C ASP A 357 2.70 12.53 0.04
N ILE A 358 2.16 11.55 0.77
CA ILE A 358 0.76 11.58 1.19
C ILE A 358 0.58 12.01 2.64
N ASP A 359 -0.54 12.70 2.90
CA ASP A 359 -1.09 12.93 4.23
C ASP A 359 -2.53 12.41 4.29
N ARG A 360 -2.79 11.53 5.23
CA ARG A 360 -4.11 10.92 5.52
C ARG A 360 -4.15 10.38 6.94
N ASP A 361 -5.32 9.93 7.38
CA ASP A 361 -5.45 9.19 8.62
C ASP A 361 -4.59 7.92 8.60
N SER A 362 -4.06 7.56 9.78
CA SER A 362 -3.31 6.34 10.04
C SER A 362 -3.75 5.73 11.36
N PHE A 363 -3.22 4.56 11.72
CA PHE A 363 -3.79 3.79 12.80
C PHE A 363 -2.70 3.27 13.73
N LEU A 364 -3.00 3.24 15.04
CA LEU A 364 -2.30 2.35 15.96
C LEU A 364 -3.10 1.06 16.06
N VAL A 365 -2.41 -0.06 15.98
CA VAL A 365 -3.01 -1.39 16.01
C VAL A 365 -2.30 -2.29 17.02
N GLU A 366 -3.02 -3.32 17.48
CA GLU A 366 -2.50 -4.45 18.22
C GLU A 366 -2.98 -5.75 17.57
N VAL A 367 -2.12 -6.75 17.49
CA VAL A 367 -2.50 -8.07 16.98
C VAL A 367 -3.12 -8.89 18.10
N ASN A 368 -4.35 -9.32 17.90
CA ASN A 368 -5.10 -10.18 18.80
C ASN A 368 -5.81 -11.30 18.01
N ASP A 369 -5.62 -12.54 18.45
CA ASP A 369 -6.28 -13.73 17.86
C ASP A 369 -6.19 -13.79 16.33
N GLY A 370 -4.97 -13.56 15.81
CA GLY A 370 -4.68 -13.64 14.37
C GLY A 370 -5.18 -12.47 13.54
N LYS A 371 -5.58 -11.34 14.16
CA LYS A 371 -6.11 -10.16 13.46
C LYS A 371 -5.53 -8.87 14.03
N GLN A 372 -5.43 -7.85 13.19
CA GLN A 372 -5.20 -6.49 13.64
C GLN A 372 -6.46 -5.95 14.32
N LYS A 373 -6.27 -5.30 15.45
CA LYS A 373 -7.29 -4.51 16.14
C LYS A 373 -6.85 -3.06 16.18
N VAL A 374 -7.59 -2.18 15.52
CA VAL A 374 -7.33 -0.74 15.61
C VAL A 374 -7.63 -0.25 17.02
N THR A 375 -6.63 0.30 17.68
CA THR A 375 -6.73 0.84 19.05
C THR A 375 -6.86 2.36 19.05
N LYS A 376 -6.34 3.05 18.03
CA LYS A 376 -6.41 4.51 17.92
C LYS A 376 -6.33 4.93 16.45
N VAL A 377 -7.14 5.91 16.07
CA VAL A 377 -7.00 6.61 14.79
C VAL A 377 -6.12 7.83 15.00
N LEU A 378 -5.10 7.98 14.19
CA LEU A 378 -4.23 9.14 14.16
C LEU A 378 -4.64 10.01 12.97
N PRO A 379 -5.17 11.22 13.20
CA PRO A 379 -5.66 12.06 12.12
C PRO A 379 -4.52 12.51 11.19
N ARG A 380 -4.90 12.86 9.96
CA ARG A 380 -4.02 13.54 9.02
C ARG A 380 -3.55 14.88 9.60
N LEU A 381 -2.38 15.33 9.19
CA LEU A 381 -1.78 16.56 9.69
C LEU A 381 -2.41 17.82 9.07
N GLY A 382 -3.01 17.69 7.88
CA GLY A 382 -3.63 18.80 7.16
C GLY A 382 -2.62 19.71 6.46
N LYS A 383 -1.44 19.17 6.12
CA LYS A 383 -0.34 19.90 5.49
C LYS A 383 -0.13 19.43 4.06
#